data_142869483d0491f2d838161a99eae6a0
#
_entry.id   142869483d0491f2d838161a99eae6a0
#
_cell.length_a   1.000
_cell.length_b   1.000
_cell.length_c   1.000
_cell.angle_alpha   90.00
_cell.angle_beta   90.00
_cell.angle_gamma   90.00
#
_symmetry.space_group_name_H-M   'P 1'
#
loop_
_entity.id
_entity.type
_entity.pdbx_description
1 polymer ?
#
loop_
_entity_poly.entity_id
_entity_poly.type
_entity_poly.pdbx_seq_one_letter_code
_entity_poly.pdbx_strand_id
1 'polypeptide(L)'
;MDPTKFLDQFLGGDSKAKLQQAGGAAKQQFDRMGGMGGFAGGAAAGGLAGLLLGNKKVRKMAGGVVGYGGAAALGALAFKAYQNWQEGKQAASAPAATEADMPRTEARFLPDAAPAATGEPFQLSLIRAMIGAAKADGHVDAAEQKLLFEQVERMGLDAEAKGFVFDTLAKPTDLSEIAGAARTQEQAAELYLVSRLAIDPDHPAEKAYLEALAHRLSLPAELVAHLDRQAETGLSA
;
A
#
# COMPACT_ATOMS: atom_id res chain seq x y z
N MET A 1 -7.39 12.82 -13.92
CA MET A 1 -6.49 11.97 -13.08
C MET A 1 -6.17 10.65 -13.77
N ASP A 2 -4.90 10.21 -13.82
CA ASP A 2 -4.50 8.87 -14.28
C ASP A 2 -4.46 7.95 -13.05
N PRO A 3 -5.36 6.97 -12.93
CA PRO A 3 -5.48 6.16 -11.71
C PRO A 3 -4.25 5.31 -11.39
N THR A 4 -3.53 4.81 -12.42
CA THR A 4 -2.32 4.00 -12.22
C THR A 4 -1.18 4.86 -11.70
N LYS A 5 -0.93 6.02 -12.30
CA LYS A 5 0.06 6.98 -11.80
C LYS A 5 -0.27 7.47 -10.40
N PHE A 6 -1.55 7.69 -10.13
CA PHE A 6 -1.98 8.11 -8.81
C PHE A 6 -1.71 7.04 -7.75
N LEU A 7 -2.04 5.76 -8.03
CA LEU A 7 -1.72 4.65 -7.13
C LEU A 7 -0.21 4.52 -6.94
N ASP A 8 0.59 4.61 -8.01
CA ASP A 8 2.05 4.54 -7.92
C ASP A 8 2.63 5.67 -7.07
N GLN A 9 2.14 6.91 -7.24
CA GLN A 9 2.54 8.03 -6.39
C GLN A 9 2.12 7.82 -4.93
N PHE A 10 0.92 7.29 -4.71
CA PHE A 10 0.40 7.00 -3.39
C PHE A 10 1.22 5.92 -2.67
N LEU A 11 1.62 4.87 -3.38
CA LEU A 11 2.49 3.81 -2.91
C LEU A 11 3.99 4.20 -2.88
N GLY A 12 4.36 5.36 -3.44
CA GLY A 12 5.74 5.84 -3.47
C GLY A 12 6.61 5.27 -4.60
N GLY A 13 6.02 4.66 -5.63
CA GLY A 13 6.72 4.03 -6.75
C GLY A 13 7.61 4.98 -7.58
N ASP A 14 7.26 6.26 -7.67
CA ASP A 14 8.02 7.28 -8.42
C ASP A 14 9.37 7.65 -7.81
N SER A 15 9.63 7.29 -6.56
CA SER A 15 10.83 7.70 -5.84
C SER A 15 12.12 7.12 -6.42
N LYS A 16 12.07 5.88 -6.91
CA LYS A 16 13.23 5.20 -7.50
C LYS A 16 13.56 5.74 -8.90
N ALA A 17 12.55 6.02 -9.70
CA ALA A 17 12.73 6.61 -11.03
C ALA A 17 13.34 8.03 -10.94
N LYS A 18 12.88 8.84 -9.98
CA LYS A 18 13.43 10.17 -9.71
C LYS A 18 14.87 10.12 -9.16
N LEU A 19 15.20 9.14 -8.31
CA LEU A 19 16.57 8.95 -7.81
C LEU A 19 17.54 8.47 -8.89
N GLN A 20 17.09 7.63 -9.82
CA GLN A 20 17.90 7.20 -10.96
C GLN A 20 18.12 8.31 -12.00
N GLN A 21 17.14 9.19 -12.22
CA GLN A 21 17.28 10.35 -13.10
C GLN A 21 18.12 11.48 -12.51
N ALA A 22 18.14 11.62 -11.18
CA ALA A 22 18.90 12.67 -10.49
C ALA A 22 20.44 12.46 -10.51
N GLY A 23 20.91 11.32 -11.04
CA GLY A 23 22.35 11.04 -11.24
C GLY A 23 23.21 11.24 -9.98
N GLY A 24 24.34 10.58 -9.87
CA GLY A 24 25.21 10.49 -8.68
C GLY A 24 25.55 11.76 -7.87
N ALA A 25 25.21 12.96 -8.33
CA ALA A 25 25.40 14.21 -7.61
C ALA A 25 24.46 14.36 -6.40
N ALA A 26 23.21 13.89 -6.51
CA ALA A 26 22.25 13.95 -5.42
C ALA A 26 22.61 12.96 -4.29
N LYS A 27 23.20 11.83 -4.62
CA LYS A 27 23.66 10.82 -3.65
C LYS A 27 24.84 11.37 -2.80
N GLN A 28 25.79 12.04 -3.42
CA GLN A 28 26.93 12.66 -2.70
C GLN A 28 26.49 13.80 -1.78
N GLN A 29 25.46 14.56 -2.15
CA GLN A 29 24.97 15.65 -1.32
C GLN A 29 24.13 15.12 -0.14
N PHE A 30 23.45 14.00 -0.32
CA PHE A 30 22.70 13.31 0.73
C PHE A 30 23.64 12.67 1.79
N ASP A 31 24.74 12.06 1.34
CA ASP A 31 25.78 11.48 2.22
C ASP A 31 26.56 12.55 2.99
N ARG A 32 26.72 13.76 2.42
CA ARG A 32 27.42 14.90 3.05
C ARG A 32 26.59 15.63 4.10
N MET A 33 25.26 15.56 4.04
CA MET A 33 24.38 16.18 5.05
C MET A 33 24.21 15.34 6.32
N GLY A 34 25.20 14.49 6.61
CA GLY A 34 25.39 13.79 7.88
C GLY A 34 24.10 13.17 8.39
N GLY A 35 23.94 11.89 8.30
CA GLY A 35 22.85 11.02 8.75
C GLY A 35 22.11 11.41 10.02
N MET A 36 21.74 12.64 10.12
CA MET A 36 20.91 13.15 11.22
C MET A 36 19.47 12.91 10.87
N GLY A 37 18.98 11.86 11.54
CA GLY A 37 17.64 11.37 11.52
C GLY A 37 16.65 12.49 11.43
N GLY A 38 15.86 12.47 10.43
CA GLY A 38 14.83 13.45 10.34
C GLY A 38 13.74 13.05 9.39
N PHE A 39 12.57 13.32 9.79
CA PHE A 39 11.30 13.28 9.11
C PHE A 39 11.34 13.60 7.58
N ALA A 40 12.32 14.36 7.11
CA ALA A 40 12.44 14.77 5.71
C ALA A 40 12.86 13.67 4.73
N GLY A 41 13.60 12.64 5.17
CA GLY A 41 14.04 11.53 4.31
C GLY A 41 12.99 10.44 4.11
N GLY A 42 12.11 10.24 5.07
CA GLY A 42 11.07 9.21 5.03
C GLY A 42 9.89 9.56 4.11
N ALA A 43 9.57 10.85 4.02
CA ALA A 43 8.46 11.33 3.22
C ALA A 43 8.72 11.26 1.70
N ALA A 44 10.00 11.39 1.29
CA ALA A 44 10.36 11.28 -0.13
C ALA A 44 10.39 9.82 -0.64
N ALA A 45 10.55 8.84 0.28
CA ALA A 45 10.69 7.43 -0.09
C ALA A 45 9.42 6.59 0.15
N GLY A 46 8.45 7.08 0.93
CA GLY A 46 7.33 6.28 1.42
C GLY A 46 5.95 6.65 0.90
N GLY A 47 5.81 7.68 0.07
CA GLY A 47 4.49 8.15 -0.36
C GLY A 47 3.59 8.55 0.83
N LEU A 48 2.27 8.72 0.58
CA LEU A 48 1.28 8.96 1.64
C LEU A 48 1.15 7.78 2.60
N ALA A 49 1.29 6.55 2.09
CA ALA A 49 1.27 5.35 2.91
C ALA A 49 2.29 5.42 4.04
N GLY A 50 3.56 5.81 3.74
CA GLY A 50 4.61 5.93 4.75
C GLY A 50 4.39 7.02 5.79
N LEU A 51 3.51 7.97 5.51
CA LEU A 51 3.18 9.09 6.41
C LEU A 51 1.95 8.84 7.26
N LEU A 52 0.90 8.25 6.66
CA LEU A 52 -0.29 7.82 7.39
C LEU A 52 0.10 6.85 8.51
N LEU A 53 1.23 6.18 8.36
CA LEU A 53 1.60 5.07 9.19
C LEU A 53 2.53 5.40 10.34
N GLY A 54 3.01 6.64 10.52
CA GLY A 54 3.80 7.10 11.67
C GLY A 54 4.77 6.07 12.32
N ASN A 55 4.69 4.82 11.88
CA ASN A 55 5.27 3.67 12.54
C ASN A 55 6.67 3.34 11.99
N LYS A 56 7.66 3.27 12.89
CA LYS A 56 9.07 2.98 12.56
C LYS A 56 9.28 1.62 11.89
N LYS A 57 8.38 0.63 12.12
CA LYS A 57 8.46 -0.70 11.52
C LYS A 57 8.00 -0.68 10.07
N VAL A 58 6.90 0.00 9.77
CA VAL A 58 6.41 0.17 8.39
C VAL A 58 7.42 0.93 7.54
N ARG A 59 8.16 1.88 8.11
CA ARG A 59 9.29 2.53 7.43
C ARG A 59 10.40 1.56 7.02
N LYS A 60 10.63 0.48 7.78
CA LYS A 60 11.58 -0.59 7.41
C LYS A 60 11.02 -1.52 6.34
N MET A 61 9.72 -1.81 6.40
CA MET A 61 9.03 -2.69 5.46
C MET A 61 8.63 -1.97 4.16
N ALA A 62 8.19 -0.71 4.25
CA ALA A 62 7.89 0.14 3.11
C ALA A 62 9.11 0.37 2.18
N GLY A 63 10.33 0.16 2.66
CA GLY A 63 11.52 0.08 1.83
C GLY A 63 11.43 -1.00 0.74
N GLY A 64 10.65 -2.07 0.96
CA GLY A 64 10.42 -3.13 -0.02
C GLY A 64 9.33 -2.79 -1.05
N VAL A 65 8.10 -2.51 -0.63
CA VAL A 65 6.98 -2.26 -1.59
C VAL A 65 7.08 -0.87 -2.23
N VAL A 66 7.44 0.12 -1.43
CA VAL A 66 7.54 1.53 -1.84
C VAL A 66 8.79 1.81 -2.70
N GLY A 67 9.85 0.99 -2.56
CA GLY A 67 11.07 1.15 -3.34
C GLY A 67 11.07 0.47 -4.70
N TYR A 68 10.13 -0.45 -4.98
CA TYR A 68 10.25 -1.39 -6.10
C TYR A 68 9.18 -1.29 -7.19
N GLY A 69 8.25 -0.33 -7.15
CA GLY A 69 7.35 -0.13 -8.28
C GLY A 69 5.85 -0.15 -7.93
N GLY A 70 5.49 0.29 -6.75
CA GLY A 70 4.10 0.64 -6.41
C GLY A 70 3.08 -0.47 -6.71
N ALA A 71 2.25 -0.22 -7.69
CA ALA A 71 1.16 -1.11 -8.10
C ALA A 71 1.65 -2.50 -8.55
N ALA A 72 2.76 -2.57 -9.30
CA ALA A 72 3.31 -3.84 -9.76
C ALA A 72 3.87 -4.69 -8.61
N ALA A 73 4.48 -4.06 -7.60
CA ALA A 73 4.95 -4.74 -6.41
C ALA A 73 3.78 -5.28 -5.56
N LEU A 74 2.71 -4.50 -5.43
CA LEU A 74 1.49 -4.96 -4.75
C LEU A 74 0.93 -6.22 -5.41
N GLY A 75 0.78 -6.20 -6.74
CA GLY A 75 0.33 -7.35 -7.51
C GLY A 75 1.24 -8.58 -7.34
N ALA A 76 2.56 -8.40 -7.35
CA ALA A 76 3.51 -9.49 -7.15
C ALA A 76 3.40 -10.13 -5.76
N LEU A 77 3.22 -9.33 -4.71
CA LEU A 77 3.01 -9.81 -3.35
C LEU A 77 1.70 -10.60 -3.24
N ALA A 78 0.60 -10.06 -3.79
CA ALA A 78 -0.71 -10.73 -3.79
C ALA A 78 -0.65 -12.05 -4.59
N PHE A 79 -0.05 -12.02 -5.78
CA PHE A 79 0.16 -13.21 -6.61
C PHE A 79 0.97 -14.28 -5.88
N LYS A 80 2.08 -13.90 -5.23
CA LYS A 80 2.91 -14.84 -4.48
C LYS A 80 2.19 -15.47 -3.30
N ALA A 81 1.41 -14.68 -2.55
CA ALA A 81 0.57 -15.19 -1.48
C ALA A 81 -0.43 -16.23 -2.01
N TYR A 82 -1.11 -15.89 -3.10
CA TYR A 82 -2.12 -16.73 -3.73
C TYR A 82 -1.50 -18.03 -4.28
N GLN A 83 -0.37 -17.95 -4.96
CA GLN A 83 0.37 -19.11 -5.46
C GLN A 83 0.78 -20.04 -4.32
N ASN A 84 1.40 -19.52 -3.26
CA ASN A 84 1.82 -20.31 -2.10
C ASN A 84 0.63 -21.01 -1.42
N TRP A 85 -0.50 -20.32 -1.32
CA TRP A 85 -1.74 -20.87 -0.79
C TRP A 85 -2.29 -22.01 -1.67
N GLN A 86 -2.38 -21.80 -3.00
CA GLN A 86 -2.84 -22.85 -3.93
C GLN A 86 -1.94 -24.07 -3.94
N GLU A 87 -0.64 -23.91 -3.75
CA GLU A 87 0.33 -25.00 -3.64
C GLU A 87 0.28 -25.71 -2.27
N GLY A 88 -0.60 -25.31 -1.36
CA GLY A 88 -0.76 -25.92 -0.03
C GLY A 88 0.44 -25.72 0.89
N LYS A 89 1.27 -24.70 0.66
CA LYS A 89 2.41 -24.38 1.52
C LYS A 89 1.93 -23.85 2.87
N GLN A 90 2.73 -24.04 3.91
CA GLN A 90 2.47 -23.41 5.20
C GLN A 90 2.90 -21.93 5.14
N ALA A 91 2.02 -21.01 5.51
CA ALA A 91 2.28 -19.57 5.42
C ALA A 91 3.57 -19.16 6.15
N ALA A 92 3.83 -19.70 7.35
CA ALA A 92 5.00 -19.36 8.16
C ALA A 92 6.36 -19.66 7.47
N SER A 93 6.41 -20.66 6.58
CA SER A 93 7.62 -21.07 5.84
C SER A 93 7.55 -20.79 4.35
N ALA A 94 6.45 -20.17 3.88
CA ALA A 94 6.27 -19.86 2.47
C ALA A 94 7.29 -18.81 1.99
N PRO A 95 7.80 -18.97 0.75
CA PRO A 95 8.76 -18.01 0.18
C PRO A 95 8.13 -16.63 0.06
N ALA A 96 8.93 -15.61 0.37
CA ALA A 96 8.59 -14.23 0.11
C ALA A 96 8.62 -13.95 -1.40
N ALA A 97 7.87 -12.93 -1.83
CA ALA A 97 7.98 -12.40 -3.18
C ALA A 97 9.33 -11.71 -3.38
N THR A 98 9.85 -11.79 -4.59
CA THR A 98 11.12 -11.18 -5.00
C THR A 98 10.90 -10.24 -6.19
N GLU A 99 11.88 -9.37 -6.50
CA GLU A 99 11.83 -8.56 -7.73
C GLU A 99 11.66 -9.43 -9.00
N ALA A 100 12.18 -10.65 -8.99
CA ALA A 100 12.06 -11.58 -10.10
C ALA A 100 10.63 -12.14 -10.30
N ASP A 101 9.77 -12.01 -9.30
CA ASP A 101 8.37 -12.42 -9.41
C ASP A 101 7.51 -11.34 -10.13
N MET A 102 7.93 -10.06 -10.14
CA MET A 102 7.16 -8.96 -10.76
C MET A 102 6.83 -9.22 -12.24
N PRO A 103 7.79 -9.56 -13.12
CA PRO A 103 7.47 -9.84 -14.54
C PRO A 103 6.69 -11.14 -14.75
N ARG A 104 6.56 -11.98 -13.71
CA ARG A 104 5.81 -13.25 -13.73
C ARG A 104 4.42 -13.11 -13.14
N THR A 105 4.09 -11.94 -12.59
CA THR A 105 2.76 -11.68 -12.02
C THR A 105 1.70 -11.84 -13.09
N GLU A 106 0.71 -12.68 -12.81
CA GLU A 106 -0.41 -12.87 -13.72
C GLU A 106 -1.24 -11.58 -13.84
N ALA A 107 -1.71 -11.27 -15.05
CA ALA A 107 -2.44 -10.03 -15.34
C ALA A 107 -3.61 -9.77 -14.38
N ARG A 108 -4.31 -10.82 -13.91
CA ARG A 108 -5.41 -10.71 -12.96
C ARG A 108 -5.04 -10.14 -11.58
N PHE A 109 -3.74 -10.07 -11.26
CA PHE A 109 -3.19 -9.43 -10.06
C PHE A 109 -2.58 -8.05 -10.34
N LEU A 110 -2.82 -7.49 -11.52
CA LEU A 110 -2.41 -6.13 -11.81
C LEU A 110 -3.60 -5.19 -11.56
N PRO A 111 -3.44 -4.13 -10.75
CA PRO A 111 -4.54 -3.24 -10.38
C PRO A 111 -5.26 -2.57 -11.55
N ASP A 112 -4.65 -2.54 -12.74
CA ASP A 112 -5.22 -1.99 -13.98
C ASP A 112 -5.89 -3.03 -14.88
N ALA A 113 -5.83 -4.32 -14.53
CA ALA A 113 -6.36 -5.41 -15.35
C ALA A 113 -7.88 -5.38 -15.50
N ALA A 114 -8.59 -4.98 -14.46
CA ALA A 114 -10.05 -4.92 -14.45
C ALA A 114 -10.56 -3.82 -13.51
N PRO A 115 -11.69 -3.18 -13.85
CA PRO A 115 -12.31 -2.21 -12.96
C PRO A 115 -12.87 -2.88 -11.69
N ALA A 116 -13.10 -2.08 -10.66
CA ALA A 116 -13.83 -2.49 -9.46
C ALA A 116 -15.27 -2.95 -9.80
N ALA A 117 -15.94 -3.62 -8.84
CA ALA A 117 -17.33 -4.01 -9.00
C ALA A 117 -18.27 -2.83 -9.21
N THR A 118 -17.91 -1.65 -8.71
CA THR A 118 -18.61 -0.37 -8.93
C THR A 118 -18.46 0.18 -10.35
N GLY A 119 -17.53 -0.36 -11.16
CA GLY A 119 -17.19 0.12 -12.50
C GLY A 119 -16.12 1.21 -12.53
N GLU A 120 -15.67 1.72 -11.37
CA GLU A 120 -14.57 2.68 -11.31
C GLU A 120 -13.19 1.97 -11.46
N PRO A 121 -12.12 2.73 -11.75
CA PRO A 121 -10.76 2.20 -11.73
C PRO A 121 -10.43 1.56 -10.37
N PHE A 122 -10.00 0.29 -10.36
CA PHE A 122 -9.75 -0.46 -9.12
C PHE A 122 -8.65 0.16 -8.26
N GLN A 123 -7.70 0.89 -8.89
CA GLN A 123 -6.66 1.64 -8.19
C GLN A 123 -7.23 2.63 -7.16
N LEU A 124 -8.39 3.24 -7.45
CA LEU A 124 -9.05 4.16 -6.51
C LEU A 124 -9.61 3.42 -5.29
N SER A 125 -10.11 2.20 -5.49
CA SER A 125 -10.57 1.33 -4.40
C SER A 125 -9.41 0.91 -3.49
N LEU A 126 -8.23 0.63 -4.06
CA LEU A 126 -7.01 0.35 -3.29
C LEU A 126 -6.60 1.55 -2.42
N ILE A 127 -6.63 2.76 -2.97
CA ILE A 127 -6.31 3.98 -2.20
C ILE A 127 -7.33 4.20 -1.08
N ARG A 128 -8.63 3.99 -1.34
CA ARG A 128 -9.66 4.04 -0.28
C ARG A 128 -9.42 3.01 0.81
N ALA A 129 -9.03 1.79 0.45
CA ALA A 129 -8.73 0.73 1.41
C ALA A 129 -7.54 1.10 2.31
N MET A 130 -6.49 1.69 1.75
CA MET A 130 -5.33 2.17 2.51
C MET A 130 -5.73 3.29 3.48
N ILE A 131 -6.47 4.30 3.01
CA ILE A 131 -6.94 5.41 3.85
C ILE A 131 -7.88 4.89 4.94
N GLY A 132 -8.78 3.96 4.58
CA GLY A 132 -9.69 3.33 5.52
C GLY A 132 -8.98 2.55 6.62
N ALA A 133 -7.95 1.80 6.27
CA ALA A 133 -7.10 1.08 7.22
C ALA A 133 -6.36 2.05 8.16
N ALA A 134 -5.75 3.09 7.62
CA ALA A 134 -5.05 4.10 8.42
C ALA A 134 -5.94 4.84 9.43
N LYS A 135 -7.27 4.84 9.20
CA LYS A 135 -8.29 5.41 10.10
C LYS A 135 -8.92 4.37 11.04
N ALA A 136 -8.40 3.14 11.08
CA ALA A 136 -9.03 2.03 11.80
C ALA A 136 -9.09 2.24 13.33
N ASP A 137 -8.16 2.97 13.90
CA ASP A 137 -8.14 3.34 15.31
C ASP A 137 -9.13 4.49 15.66
N GLY A 138 -9.76 5.07 14.64
CA GLY A 138 -10.78 6.10 14.78
C GLY A 138 -10.26 7.51 15.03
N HIS A 139 -8.94 7.70 15.01
CA HIS A 139 -8.34 8.98 15.35
C HIS A 139 -7.36 9.44 14.28
N VAL A 140 -7.77 10.37 13.44
CA VAL A 140 -6.86 11.29 12.78
C VAL A 140 -7.00 12.61 13.52
N ASP A 141 -6.07 12.89 14.42
CA ASP A 141 -6.11 14.15 15.16
C ASP A 141 -5.79 15.36 14.25
N ALA A 142 -6.01 16.57 14.75
CA ALA A 142 -5.83 17.79 13.96
C ALA A 142 -4.36 17.98 13.51
N ALA A 143 -3.39 17.47 14.26
CA ALA A 143 -1.96 17.55 13.91
C ALA A 143 -1.62 16.53 12.81
N GLU A 144 -2.13 15.32 12.90
CA GLU A 144 -2.01 14.28 11.88
C GLU A 144 -2.70 14.71 10.57
N GLN A 145 -3.90 15.26 10.66
CA GLN A 145 -4.62 15.79 9.50
C GLN A 145 -3.83 16.89 8.80
N LYS A 146 -3.22 17.81 9.56
CA LYS A 146 -2.37 18.87 8.99
C LYS A 146 -1.16 18.28 8.27
N LEU A 147 -0.47 17.32 8.88
CA LEU A 147 0.68 16.62 8.26
C LEU A 147 0.26 15.90 6.98
N LEU A 148 -0.90 15.26 6.96
CA LEU A 148 -1.45 14.63 5.78
C LEU A 148 -1.71 15.64 4.66
N PHE A 149 -2.33 16.77 4.96
CA PHE A 149 -2.55 17.84 3.98
C PHE A 149 -1.24 18.38 3.40
N GLU A 150 -0.26 18.68 4.27
CA GLU A 150 1.05 19.14 3.82
C GLU A 150 1.75 18.11 2.91
N GLN A 151 1.58 16.83 3.18
CA GLN A 151 2.16 15.77 2.36
C GLN A 151 1.46 15.61 1.02
N VAL A 152 0.13 15.61 1.01
CA VAL A 152 -0.66 15.60 -0.24
C VAL A 152 -0.25 16.77 -1.16
N GLU A 153 0.00 17.94 -0.58
CA GLU A 153 0.51 19.09 -1.34
C GLU A 153 1.90 18.84 -1.94
N ARG A 154 2.80 18.20 -1.18
CA ARG A 154 4.19 17.90 -1.63
C ARG A 154 4.28 16.83 -2.70
N MET A 155 3.28 15.96 -2.82
CA MET A 155 3.28 14.86 -3.81
C MET A 155 3.11 15.34 -5.24
N GLY A 156 2.74 16.59 -5.46
CA GLY A 156 2.51 17.12 -6.80
C GLY A 156 1.32 16.48 -7.52
N LEU A 157 0.34 15.99 -6.76
CA LEU A 157 -0.91 15.45 -7.30
C LEU A 157 -1.68 16.54 -8.03
N ASP A 158 -2.41 16.16 -9.08
CA ASP A 158 -3.36 17.05 -9.72
C ASP A 158 -4.56 17.37 -8.80
N ALA A 159 -5.36 18.37 -9.15
CA ALA A 159 -6.47 18.82 -8.31
C ALA A 159 -7.53 17.74 -8.08
N GLU A 160 -7.75 16.86 -9.07
CA GLU A 160 -8.72 15.77 -9.00
C GLU A 160 -8.26 14.71 -8.00
N ALA A 161 -6.98 14.30 -8.06
CA ALA A 161 -6.37 13.35 -7.12
C ALA A 161 -6.34 13.88 -5.69
N LYS A 162 -6.01 15.17 -5.49
CA LYS A 162 -6.09 15.82 -4.18
C LYS A 162 -7.50 15.82 -3.62
N GLY A 163 -8.49 16.20 -4.43
CA GLY A 163 -9.91 16.16 -4.07
C GLY A 163 -10.34 14.77 -3.62
N PHE A 164 -9.97 13.74 -4.37
CA PHE A 164 -10.27 12.34 -4.02
C PHE A 164 -9.70 11.94 -2.65
N VAL A 165 -8.43 12.29 -2.36
CA VAL A 165 -7.81 11.98 -1.06
C VAL A 165 -8.52 12.70 0.07
N PHE A 166 -8.79 14.01 -0.08
CA PHE A 166 -9.43 14.82 0.96
C PHE A 166 -10.87 14.35 1.22
N ASP A 167 -11.64 14.05 0.17
CA ASP A 167 -12.99 13.51 0.31
C ASP A 167 -12.99 12.16 1.02
N THR A 168 -12.02 11.28 0.69
CA THR A 168 -11.88 9.97 1.33
C THR A 168 -11.48 10.09 2.80
N LEU A 169 -10.58 11.02 3.13
CA LEU A 169 -10.18 11.30 4.52
C LEU A 169 -11.34 11.87 5.35
N ALA A 170 -12.16 12.76 4.77
CA ALA A 170 -13.26 13.41 5.45
C ALA A 170 -14.44 12.47 5.73
N LYS A 171 -14.66 11.44 4.91
CA LYS A 171 -15.75 10.47 5.07
C LYS A 171 -15.43 9.43 6.15
N PRO A 172 -16.42 8.94 6.91
CA PRO A 172 -16.26 7.75 7.73
C PRO A 172 -15.84 6.55 6.86
N THR A 173 -15.03 5.67 7.43
CA THR A 173 -14.64 4.43 6.75
C THR A 173 -15.80 3.45 6.70
N ASP A 174 -16.20 3.02 5.52
CA ASP A 174 -17.19 1.96 5.30
C ASP A 174 -16.52 0.71 4.75
N LEU A 175 -16.36 -0.29 5.61
CA LEU A 175 -15.79 -1.59 5.23
C LEU A 175 -16.63 -2.33 4.18
N SER A 176 -17.94 -2.09 4.13
CA SER A 176 -18.82 -2.74 3.14
C SER A 176 -18.61 -2.13 1.76
N GLU A 177 -18.40 -0.81 1.68
CA GLU A 177 -18.02 -0.13 0.44
C GLU A 177 -16.67 -0.62 -0.06
N ILE A 178 -15.67 -0.70 0.83
CA ILE A 178 -14.32 -1.19 0.47
C ILE A 178 -14.38 -2.63 -0.04
N ALA A 179 -15.02 -3.53 0.70
CA ALA A 179 -15.10 -4.93 0.32
C ALA A 179 -15.96 -5.16 -0.93
N GLY A 180 -17.03 -4.38 -1.10
CA GLY A 180 -17.91 -4.40 -2.25
C GLY A 180 -17.25 -3.96 -3.56
N ALA A 181 -16.07 -3.35 -3.49
CA ALA A 181 -15.31 -2.99 -4.69
C ALA A 181 -14.64 -4.19 -5.36
N ALA A 182 -14.44 -5.31 -4.66
CA ALA A 182 -13.85 -6.51 -5.24
C ALA A 182 -14.85 -7.26 -6.14
N ARG A 183 -14.44 -7.60 -7.35
CA ARG A 183 -15.18 -8.50 -8.27
C ARG A 183 -14.70 -9.95 -8.17
N THR A 184 -13.42 -10.13 -7.87
CA THR A 184 -12.74 -11.42 -7.90
C THR A 184 -11.98 -11.63 -6.59
N GLN A 185 -11.57 -12.89 -6.35
CA GLN A 185 -10.78 -13.22 -5.18
C GLN A 185 -9.38 -12.55 -5.22
N GLU A 186 -8.84 -12.35 -6.42
CA GLU A 186 -7.58 -11.63 -6.61
C GLU A 186 -7.70 -10.17 -6.18
N GLN A 187 -8.74 -9.47 -6.62
CA GLN A 187 -9.02 -8.10 -6.16
C GLN A 187 -9.29 -8.04 -4.66
N ALA A 188 -9.99 -9.03 -4.11
CA ALA A 188 -10.19 -9.14 -2.66
C ALA A 188 -8.86 -9.30 -1.91
N ALA A 189 -7.94 -10.14 -2.43
CA ALA A 189 -6.61 -10.32 -1.87
C ALA A 189 -5.78 -9.02 -1.92
N GLU A 190 -5.85 -8.27 -3.02
CA GLU A 190 -5.16 -6.98 -3.14
C GLU A 190 -5.71 -5.91 -2.19
N LEU A 191 -7.04 -5.81 -2.03
CA LEU A 191 -7.67 -4.89 -1.07
C LEU A 191 -7.27 -5.21 0.37
N TYR A 192 -7.24 -6.49 0.73
CA TYR A 192 -6.75 -6.91 2.04
C TYR A 192 -5.27 -6.58 2.22
N LEU A 193 -4.43 -6.98 1.25
CA LEU A 193 -2.99 -6.79 1.33
C LEU A 193 -2.61 -5.31 1.43
N VAL A 194 -3.20 -4.44 0.62
CA VAL A 194 -2.92 -3.02 0.66
C VAL A 194 -3.35 -2.40 1.99
N SER A 195 -4.47 -2.84 2.57
CA SER A 195 -4.92 -2.43 3.90
C SER A 195 -3.94 -2.90 4.98
N ARG A 196 -3.48 -4.15 4.90
CA ARG A 196 -2.49 -4.73 5.82
C ARG A 196 -1.13 -4.04 5.74
N LEU A 197 -0.71 -3.63 4.53
CA LEU A 197 0.50 -2.83 4.32
C LEU A 197 0.35 -1.40 4.84
N ALA A 198 -0.87 -0.90 4.93
CA ALA A 198 -1.16 0.43 5.43
C ALA A 198 -1.11 0.55 6.96
N ILE A 199 -1.15 -0.54 7.71
CA ILE A 199 -1.14 -0.55 9.19
C ILE A 199 -0.23 -1.64 9.73
N ASP A 200 0.32 -1.41 10.92
CA ASP A 200 1.02 -2.45 11.69
C ASP A 200 0.08 -2.88 12.82
N PRO A 201 -0.57 -4.07 12.74
CA PRO A 201 -1.69 -4.44 13.60
C PRO A 201 -1.21 -4.78 15.02
N ASP A 202 -0.56 -3.83 15.69
CA ASP A 202 -0.20 -3.91 17.09
C ASP A 202 -1.33 -3.37 17.99
N HIS A 203 -2.22 -2.50 17.44
CA HIS A 203 -3.38 -1.99 18.14
C HIS A 203 -4.63 -2.90 17.94
N PRO A 204 -5.46 -3.14 18.99
CA PRO A 204 -6.64 -3.99 18.88
C PRO A 204 -7.65 -3.56 17.82
N ALA A 205 -7.84 -2.26 17.61
CA ALA A 205 -8.76 -1.73 16.60
C ALA A 205 -8.30 -2.04 15.17
N GLU A 206 -6.99 -1.99 14.90
CA GLU A 206 -6.39 -2.34 13.62
C GLU A 206 -6.55 -3.84 13.32
N LYS A 207 -6.34 -4.69 14.31
CA LYS A 207 -6.61 -6.14 14.19
C LYS A 207 -8.06 -6.41 13.87
N ALA A 208 -8.98 -5.81 14.63
CA ALA A 208 -10.42 -5.96 14.41
C ALA A 208 -10.84 -5.44 13.02
N TYR A 209 -10.23 -4.36 12.53
CA TYR A 209 -10.45 -3.84 11.19
C TYR A 209 -10.06 -4.87 10.12
N LEU A 210 -8.84 -5.43 10.20
CA LEU A 210 -8.35 -6.41 9.23
C LEU A 210 -9.15 -7.71 9.26
N GLU A 211 -9.52 -8.21 10.44
CA GLU A 211 -10.39 -9.38 10.60
C GLU A 211 -11.77 -9.14 9.97
N ALA A 212 -12.37 -7.99 10.25
CA ALA A 212 -13.66 -7.62 9.67
C ALA A 212 -13.58 -7.44 8.15
N LEU A 213 -12.49 -6.86 7.64
CA LEU A 213 -12.26 -6.71 6.19
C LEU A 213 -12.09 -8.08 5.52
N ALA A 214 -11.24 -8.97 6.05
CA ALA A 214 -11.03 -10.32 5.51
C ALA A 214 -12.35 -11.10 5.43
N HIS A 215 -13.16 -11.02 6.49
CA HIS A 215 -14.48 -11.66 6.53
C HIS A 215 -15.43 -11.11 5.45
N ARG A 216 -15.50 -9.78 5.28
CA ARG A 216 -16.35 -9.15 4.24
C ARG A 216 -15.89 -9.46 2.83
N LEU A 217 -14.58 -9.58 2.62
CA LEU A 217 -13.97 -10.00 1.36
C LEU A 217 -14.11 -11.51 1.10
N SER A 218 -14.67 -12.28 2.05
CA SER A 218 -14.81 -13.74 1.97
C SER A 218 -13.49 -14.46 1.69
N LEU A 219 -12.38 -13.94 2.23
CA LEU A 219 -11.07 -14.55 2.05
C LEU A 219 -10.91 -15.77 2.95
N PRO A 220 -10.42 -16.92 2.43
CA PRO A 220 -10.06 -18.07 3.25
C PRO A 220 -8.97 -17.69 4.28
N ALA A 221 -9.09 -18.22 5.50
CA ALA A 221 -8.15 -17.89 6.58
C ALA A 221 -6.69 -18.25 6.23
N GLU A 222 -6.50 -19.34 5.49
CA GLU A 222 -5.18 -19.76 5.01
C GLU A 222 -4.60 -18.75 4.02
N LEU A 223 -5.42 -18.20 3.11
CA LEU A 223 -4.97 -17.16 2.18
C LEU A 223 -4.62 -15.87 2.93
N VAL A 224 -5.44 -15.49 3.92
CA VAL A 224 -5.14 -14.33 4.79
C VAL A 224 -3.77 -14.48 5.45
N ALA A 225 -3.46 -15.65 6.01
CA ALA A 225 -2.15 -15.93 6.61
C ALA A 225 -0.98 -15.78 5.61
N HIS A 226 -1.17 -16.16 4.35
CA HIS A 226 -0.18 -15.95 3.30
C HIS A 226 -0.03 -14.47 2.92
N LEU A 227 -1.13 -13.72 2.86
CA LEU A 227 -1.11 -12.28 2.60
C LEU A 227 -0.39 -11.53 3.74
N ASP A 228 -0.67 -11.87 5.00
CA ASP A 228 0.03 -11.32 6.16
C ASP A 228 1.52 -11.61 6.09
N ARG A 229 1.91 -12.84 5.74
CA ARG A 229 3.30 -13.21 5.56
C ARG A 229 4.00 -12.37 4.50
N GLN A 230 3.37 -12.12 3.34
CA GLN A 230 3.94 -11.26 2.32
C GLN A 230 4.03 -9.79 2.78
N ALA A 231 3.03 -9.31 3.52
CA ALA A 231 3.06 -7.97 4.11
C ALA A 231 4.23 -7.81 5.11
N GLU A 232 4.53 -8.84 5.90
CA GLU A 232 5.62 -8.83 6.89
C GLU A 232 7.00 -8.91 6.26
N THR A 233 7.15 -9.69 5.20
CA THR A 233 8.45 -9.90 4.53
C THR A 233 8.76 -8.83 3.51
N GLY A 234 7.73 -8.25 2.90
CA GLY A 234 7.87 -7.33 1.78
C GLY A 234 8.46 -8.01 0.54
N LEU A 235 8.75 -7.20 -0.47
CA LEU A 235 9.45 -7.63 -1.68
C LEU A 235 10.96 -7.67 -1.39
N SER A 236 11.58 -8.83 -1.53
CA SER A 236 13.03 -8.99 -1.35
C SER A 236 13.78 -8.84 -2.68
N ALA A 237 15.04 -8.41 -2.60
CA ALA A 237 15.92 -8.26 -3.76
C ALA A 237 16.32 -9.61 -4.37
#